data_e64ccb419c4113da9076518ca93f1461
#
_entry.id   e64ccb419c4113da9076518ca93f1461
#
_cell.length_a   1.000
_cell.length_b   1.000
_cell.length_c   1.000
_cell.angle_alpha   90.00
_cell.angle_beta   90.00
_cell.angle_gamma   90.00
#
_symmetry.space_group_name_H-M   'P 1'
#
loop_
_entity.id
_entity.type
_entity.pdbx_description
1 polymer ?
#
loop_
_entity_poly.entity_id
_entity_poly.type
_entity_poly.pdbx_seq_one_letter_code
_entity_poly.pdbx_strand_id
1 'polypeptide(L)'
;ICDLNWEHPEYYEKLVSVLQSVSMIRKGRKKREVKHSESRGAKLQQLEESVANLDNAQGRAVIETVEGVQRIRGLAGSGKTIVLALKAAYLHAQHPEWKIAVTFNTRSLKGQLKQLINSFYIEQTSMEPDWDNLQIIHAWGSSSKTPGIYYNFCVENGLECLDYSSARNQFGRNMAFSGVCEKAISEIENAAPMYDAILID
;
A
#
# COMPACT_ATOMS: atom_id res chain seq x y z
N ILE A 1 8.21 27.04 -6.71
CA ILE A 1 9.48 26.29 -6.85
C ILE A 1 9.97 26.15 -5.42
N CYS A 2 9.66 25.03 -4.76
CA CYS A 2 10.21 24.72 -3.45
C CYS A 2 11.67 24.29 -3.66
N ASP A 3 12.58 24.97 -3.00
CA ASP A 3 13.99 24.59 -2.90
C ASP A 3 14.06 23.21 -2.23
N LEU A 4 14.26 22.18 -3.03
CA LEU A 4 14.68 20.87 -2.57
C LEU A 4 16.11 21.03 -2.05
N ASN A 5 16.26 20.92 -0.74
CA ASN A 5 17.55 20.96 -0.08
C ASN A 5 18.35 19.70 -0.48
N TRP A 6 19.26 19.85 -1.43
CA TRP A 6 20.11 18.80 -2.03
C TRP A 6 21.28 18.41 -1.12
N GLU A 7 21.18 18.66 0.18
CA GLU A 7 22.31 18.47 1.12
C GLU A 7 22.59 16.99 1.47
N HIS A 8 21.77 16.03 0.99
CA HIS A 8 21.97 14.61 1.26
C HIS A 8 22.17 13.81 -0.04
N PRO A 9 23.42 13.57 -0.47
CA PRO A 9 23.72 12.78 -1.68
C PRO A 9 23.15 11.35 -1.63
N GLU A 10 22.97 10.79 -0.44
CA GLU A 10 22.36 9.47 -0.23
C GLU A 10 20.89 9.39 -0.69
N TYR A 11 20.13 10.48 -0.63
CA TYR A 11 18.76 10.51 -1.15
C TYR A 11 18.74 10.51 -2.69
N TYR A 12 19.73 11.16 -3.30
CA TYR A 12 19.88 11.16 -4.75
C TYR A 12 20.21 9.76 -5.28
N GLU A 13 21.13 9.04 -4.65
CA GLU A 13 21.48 7.67 -5.03
C GLU A 13 20.29 6.71 -4.84
N LYS A 14 19.54 6.84 -3.76
CA LYS A 14 18.31 6.07 -3.55
C LYS A 14 17.22 6.41 -4.56
N LEU A 15 17.05 7.69 -4.90
CA LEU A 15 16.12 8.17 -5.91
C LEU A 15 16.49 7.64 -7.30
N VAL A 16 17.75 7.69 -7.65
CA VAL A 16 18.27 7.12 -8.90
C VAL A 16 18.12 5.60 -8.92
N SER A 17 18.34 4.92 -7.78
CA SER A 17 18.13 3.48 -7.66
C SER A 17 16.65 3.10 -7.87
N VAL A 18 15.71 3.82 -7.25
CA VAL A 18 14.27 3.60 -7.47
C VAL A 18 13.87 3.86 -8.92
N LEU A 19 14.38 4.93 -9.53
CA LEU A 19 14.14 5.24 -10.95
C LEU A 19 14.82 4.24 -11.89
N GLN A 20 15.98 3.71 -11.50
CA GLN A 20 16.68 2.67 -12.24
C GLN A 20 16.00 1.32 -12.08
N SER A 21 15.47 0.97 -10.91
CA SER A 21 14.72 -0.26 -10.70
C SER A 21 13.44 -0.29 -11.56
N VAL A 22 12.72 0.83 -11.62
CA VAL A 22 11.61 1.02 -12.55
C VAL A 22 12.08 0.91 -14.02
N SER A 23 13.27 1.40 -14.33
CA SER A 23 13.88 1.31 -15.68
C SER A 23 14.43 -0.08 -16.01
N MET A 24 14.89 -0.85 -15.01
CA MET A 24 15.42 -2.22 -15.18
C MET A 24 14.32 -3.24 -15.40
N ILE A 25 13.13 -3.07 -14.77
CA ILE A 25 11.91 -3.83 -15.12
C ILE A 25 11.66 -3.72 -16.64
N ARG A 26 12.00 -2.59 -17.22
CA ARG A 26 11.89 -2.28 -18.65
C ARG A 26 12.90 -3.04 -19.52
N LYS A 27 14.13 -3.30 -19.05
CA LYS A 27 15.25 -3.84 -19.85
C LYS A 27 15.42 -5.35 -19.75
N GLY A 28 15.00 -5.97 -18.63
CA GLY A 28 15.36 -7.37 -18.33
C GLY A 28 14.37 -8.42 -18.83
N ARG A 29 13.19 -8.05 -19.35
CA ARG A 29 12.18 -9.02 -19.78
C ARG A 29 12.05 -9.10 -21.30
N LYS A 30 12.30 -10.30 -21.85
CA LYS A 30 11.88 -10.65 -23.21
C LYS A 30 10.40 -10.30 -23.36
N LYS A 31 10.07 -9.44 -24.35
CA LYS A 31 8.69 -9.12 -24.72
C LYS A 31 7.93 -10.44 -24.89
N ARG A 32 6.94 -10.67 -24.03
CA ARG A 32 6.07 -11.85 -24.17
C ARG A 32 5.16 -11.63 -25.36
N GLU A 33 5.11 -12.57 -26.28
CA GLU A 33 4.10 -12.56 -27.33
C GLU A 33 2.73 -12.85 -26.70
N VAL A 34 1.91 -11.84 -26.59
CA VAL A 34 0.55 -11.95 -26.07
C VAL A 34 -0.38 -12.29 -27.22
N LYS A 35 -0.86 -13.53 -27.24
CA LYS A 35 -1.79 -14.01 -28.28
C LYS A 35 -3.23 -13.50 -28.13
N HIS A 36 -3.63 -13.06 -26.94
CA HIS A 36 -4.97 -12.55 -26.65
C HIS A 36 -4.91 -11.35 -25.71
N SER A 37 -5.56 -10.23 -26.07
CA SER A 37 -5.58 -8.96 -25.32
C SER A 37 -6.17 -9.06 -23.91
N GLU A 38 -7.00 -10.04 -23.65
CA GLU A 38 -7.65 -10.29 -22.34
C GLU A 38 -6.92 -11.33 -21.47
N SER A 39 -5.82 -11.89 -21.95
CA SER A 39 -5.06 -12.91 -21.21
C SER A 39 -4.40 -12.31 -19.95
N ARG A 40 -4.16 -13.17 -18.93
CA ARG A 40 -3.38 -12.77 -17.75
C ARG A 40 -2.01 -12.17 -18.12
N GLY A 41 -1.41 -12.67 -19.21
CA GLY A 41 -0.14 -12.15 -19.74
C GLY A 41 -0.27 -10.72 -20.29
N ALA A 42 -1.38 -10.39 -20.98
CA ALA A 42 -1.66 -9.04 -21.47
C ALA A 42 -1.86 -8.05 -20.32
N LYS A 43 -2.64 -8.43 -19.32
CA LYS A 43 -2.87 -7.60 -18.12
C LYS A 43 -1.58 -7.34 -17.33
N LEU A 44 -0.72 -8.35 -17.22
CA LEU A 44 0.58 -8.21 -16.59
C LEU A 44 1.51 -7.29 -17.40
N GLN A 45 1.51 -7.42 -18.72
CA GLN A 45 2.29 -6.54 -19.60
C GLN A 45 1.82 -5.09 -19.52
N GLN A 46 0.51 -4.84 -19.50
CA GLN A 46 -0.04 -3.48 -19.32
C GLN A 46 0.34 -2.90 -17.94
N LEU A 47 0.36 -3.73 -16.91
CA LEU A 47 0.82 -3.34 -15.58
C LEU A 47 2.32 -2.98 -15.59
N GLU A 48 3.15 -3.82 -16.21
CA GLU A 48 4.59 -3.61 -16.38
C GLU A 48 4.88 -2.33 -17.19
N GLU A 49 4.11 -2.05 -18.22
CA GLU A 49 4.20 -0.83 -19.02
C GLU A 49 3.75 0.42 -18.23
N SER A 50 2.75 0.31 -17.38
CA SER A 50 2.31 1.43 -16.54
C SER A 50 3.29 1.75 -15.42
N VAL A 51 3.98 0.75 -14.86
CA VAL A 51 5.07 0.94 -13.89
C VAL A 51 6.27 1.62 -14.55
N ALA A 52 6.58 1.22 -15.79
CA ALA A 52 7.70 1.80 -16.54
C ALA A 52 7.50 3.27 -16.96
N ASN A 53 6.28 3.78 -16.85
CA ASN A 53 5.88 5.13 -17.23
C ASN A 53 5.51 6.02 -16.03
N LEU A 54 6.05 5.74 -14.82
CA LEU A 54 5.92 6.68 -13.71
C LEU A 54 6.46 8.04 -14.14
N ASP A 55 5.59 9.02 -14.12
CA ASP A 55 6.00 10.40 -14.30
C ASP A 55 6.67 10.96 -13.03
N ASN A 56 7.25 12.16 -13.14
CA ASN A 56 7.93 12.80 -12.01
C ASN A 56 7.02 12.99 -10.79
N ALA A 57 5.71 13.19 -10.98
CA ALA A 57 4.75 13.37 -9.90
C ALA A 57 4.50 12.04 -9.15
N GLN A 58 4.41 10.94 -9.87
CA GLN A 58 4.27 9.60 -9.29
C GLN A 58 5.53 9.18 -8.53
N GLY A 59 6.72 9.42 -9.11
CA GLY A 59 8.00 9.17 -8.45
C GLY A 59 8.14 9.96 -7.14
N ARG A 60 7.76 11.23 -7.16
CA ARG A 60 7.72 12.05 -5.94
C ARG A 60 6.75 11.51 -4.90
N ALA A 61 5.55 11.07 -5.30
CA ALA A 61 4.56 10.50 -4.39
C ALA A 61 5.05 9.22 -3.69
N VAL A 62 5.92 8.44 -4.34
CA VAL A 62 6.58 7.28 -3.72
C VAL A 62 7.58 7.70 -2.65
N ILE A 63 8.42 8.68 -2.96
CA ILE A 63 9.59 9.05 -2.13
C ILE A 63 9.20 9.99 -1.00
N GLU A 64 8.37 10.99 -1.27
CA GLU A 64 7.96 11.97 -0.26
C GLU A 64 7.19 11.27 0.87
N THR A 65 7.77 11.30 2.06
CA THR A 65 7.10 10.87 3.29
C THR A 65 6.77 12.10 4.10
N VAL A 66 5.49 12.32 4.35
CA VAL A 66 5.01 13.45 5.16
C VAL A 66 4.48 12.93 6.49
N GLU A 67 4.71 13.67 7.55
CA GLU A 67 4.03 13.41 8.81
C GLU A 67 2.53 13.70 8.64
N GLY A 68 1.69 12.76 9.09
CA GLY A 68 0.25 12.84 8.98
C GLY A 68 -0.30 12.23 7.68
N VAL A 69 -1.36 12.81 7.13
CA VAL A 69 -2.12 12.22 6.02
C VAL A 69 -1.62 12.71 4.67
N GLN A 70 -1.02 11.81 3.90
CA GLN A 70 -0.71 12.04 2.49
C GLN A 70 -1.82 11.48 1.60
N ARG A 71 -2.42 12.32 0.75
CA ARG A 71 -3.48 11.90 -0.17
C ARG A 71 -3.00 11.93 -1.62
N ILE A 72 -2.98 10.75 -2.26
CA ILE A 72 -2.63 10.58 -3.67
C ILE A 72 -3.91 10.61 -4.51
N ARG A 73 -4.04 11.58 -5.41
CA ARG A 73 -5.20 11.73 -6.31
C ARG A 73 -4.79 11.49 -7.76
N GLY A 74 -5.69 10.93 -8.54
CA GLY A 74 -5.49 10.68 -9.97
C GLY A 74 -6.71 10.02 -10.59
N LEU A 75 -6.79 10.04 -11.91
CA LEU A 75 -7.85 9.41 -12.68
C LEU A 75 -7.86 7.89 -12.49
N ALA A 76 -8.96 7.23 -12.83
CA ALA A 76 -9.00 5.77 -12.90
C ALA A 76 -7.93 5.28 -13.90
N GLY A 77 -7.20 4.22 -13.52
CA GLY A 77 -6.11 3.69 -14.36
C GLY A 77 -4.79 4.47 -14.32
N SER A 78 -4.68 5.55 -13.53
CA SER A 78 -3.44 6.34 -13.42
C SER A 78 -2.33 5.68 -12.58
N GLY A 79 -2.42 4.40 -12.27
CA GLY A 79 -1.37 3.68 -11.56
C GLY A 79 -1.30 3.91 -10.04
N LYS A 80 -2.36 4.44 -9.39
CA LYS A 80 -2.36 4.70 -7.94
C LYS A 80 -1.96 3.49 -7.09
N THR A 81 -2.52 2.32 -7.38
CA THR A 81 -2.19 1.05 -6.70
C THR A 81 -0.73 0.66 -6.88
N ILE A 82 -0.14 0.97 -8.04
CA ILE A 82 1.29 0.73 -8.31
C ILE A 82 2.15 1.68 -7.47
N VAL A 83 1.81 2.96 -7.44
CA VAL A 83 2.48 3.97 -6.61
C VAL A 83 2.41 3.56 -5.13
N LEU A 84 1.26 3.08 -4.68
CA LEU A 84 1.07 2.60 -3.30
C LEU A 84 1.97 1.39 -3.01
N ALA A 85 2.02 0.41 -3.90
CA ALA A 85 2.85 -0.78 -3.74
C ALA A 85 4.35 -0.44 -3.75
N LEU A 86 4.79 0.46 -4.63
CA LEU A 86 6.16 0.99 -4.64
C LEU A 86 6.49 1.72 -3.35
N LYS A 87 5.56 2.58 -2.87
CA LYS A 87 5.75 3.30 -1.60
C LYS A 87 5.87 2.33 -0.42
N ALA A 88 5.06 1.27 -0.37
CA ALA A 88 5.15 0.25 0.66
C ALA A 88 6.52 -0.45 0.66
N ALA A 89 6.99 -0.88 -0.52
CA ALA A 89 8.30 -1.50 -0.68
C ALA A 89 9.42 -0.52 -0.28
N TYR A 90 9.33 0.74 -0.69
CA TYR A 90 10.29 1.79 -0.39
C TYR A 90 10.37 2.08 1.11
N LEU A 91 9.23 2.28 1.78
CA LEU A 91 9.19 2.54 3.22
C LEU A 91 9.75 1.37 4.02
N HIS A 92 9.39 0.13 3.64
CA HIS A 92 9.91 -1.04 4.32
C HIS A 92 11.41 -1.25 4.09
N ALA A 93 11.93 -0.90 2.91
CA ALA A 93 13.37 -0.92 2.66
C ALA A 93 14.14 0.14 3.45
N GLN A 94 13.52 1.32 3.69
CA GLN A 94 14.13 2.39 4.48
C GLN A 94 14.03 2.16 5.99
N HIS A 95 12.94 1.58 6.44
CA HIS A 95 12.58 1.37 7.84
C HIS A 95 12.14 -0.09 8.05
N PRO A 96 13.08 -1.06 8.04
CA PRO A 96 12.72 -2.47 8.19
C PRO A 96 12.03 -2.79 9.53
N GLU A 97 12.29 -1.97 10.55
CA GLU A 97 11.69 -2.07 11.88
C GLU A 97 10.26 -1.54 11.98
N TRP A 98 9.81 -0.76 10.99
CA TRP A 98 8.48 -0.19 11.01
C TRP A 98 7.40 -1.24 10.79
N LYS A 99 6.34 -1.16 11.57
CA LYS A 99 5.09 -1.88 11.33
C LYS A 99 4.28 -1.14 10.28
N ILE A 100 4.30 -1.63 9.05
CA ILE A 100 3.60 -1.02 7.92
C ILE A 100 2.39 -1.87 7.57
N ALA A 101 1.20 -1.26 7.51
CA ALA A 101 0.00 -1.91 7.01
C ALA A 101 -0.37 -1.37 5.62
N VAL A 102 -0.54 -2.27 4.66
CA VAL A 102 -1.18 -1.96 3.37
C VAL A 102 -2.59 -2.51 3.42
N THR A 103 -3.57 -1.63 3.35
CA THR A 103 -4.97 -2.00 3.51
C THR A 103 -5.82 -1.65 2.30
N PHE A 104 -6.89 -2.38 2.13
CA PHE A 104 -7.81 -2.31 1.00
C PHE A 104 -9.21 -2.73 1.43
N ASN A 105 -10.22 -2.27 0.70
CA ASN A 105 -11.60 -2.65 0.93
C ASN A 105 -12.03 -3.89 0.09
N THR A 106 -11.37 -4.14 -1.03
CA THR A 106 -11.73 -5.25 -1.94
C THR A 106 -10.75 -6.41 -1.82
N ARG A 107 -11.21 -7.56 -1.35
CA ARG A 107 -10.36 -8.76 -1.07
C ARG A 107 -9.53 -9.25 -2.26
N SER A 108 -9.99 -9.03 -3.50
CA SER A 108 -9.27 -9.41 -4.71
C SER A 108 -7.92 -8.69 -4.89
N LEU A 109 -7.74 -7.53 -4.25
CA LEU A 109 -6.50 -6.76 -4.34
C LEU A 109 -5.34 -7.35 -3.53
N LYS A 110 -5.62 -8.17 -2.51
CA LYS A 110 -4.57 -8.72 -1.63
C LYS A 110 -3.46 -9.43 -2.38
N GLY A 111 -3.82 -10.34 -3.27
CA GLY A 111 -2.85 -11.12 -4.05
C GLY A 111 -2.04 -10.24 -5.00
N GLN A 112 -2.69 -9.28 -5.65
CA GLN A 112 -2.04 -8.34 -6.56
C GLN A 112 -1.06 -7.42 -5.81
N LEU A 113 -1.48 -6.83 -4.70
CA LEU A 113 -0.62 -5.99 -3.87
C LEU A 113 0.60 -6.77 -3.37
N LYS A 114 0.38 -8.00 -2.87
CA LYS A 114 1.49 -8.85 -2.41
C LYS A 114 2.52 -9.12 -3.51
N GLN A 115 2.06 -9.46 -4.71
CA GLN A 115 2.97 -9.71 -5.84
C GLN A 115 3.73 -8.46 -6.25
N LEU A 116 3.06 -7.31 -6.33
CA LEU A 116 3.70 -6.04 -6.69
C LEU A 116 4.75 -5.62 -5.68
N ILE A 117 4.38 -5.58 -4.40
CA ILE A 117 5.29 -5.19 -3.32
C ILE A 117 6.50 -6.13 -3.27
N ASN A 118 6.26 -7.45 -3.34
CA ASN A 118 7.33 -8.43 -3.34
C ASN A 118 8.30 -8.21 -4.50
N SER A 119 7.78 -8.01 -5.71
CA SER A 119 8.61 -7.78 -6.89
C SER A 119 9.45 -6.50 -6.75
N PHE A 120 8.85 -5.42 -6.29
CA PHE A 120 9.54 -4.14 -6.10
C PHE A 120 10.59 -4.21 -4.99
N TYR A 121 10.27 -4.88 -3.88
CA TYR A 121 11.20 -5.01 -2.76
C TYR A 121 12.41 -5.87 -3.12
N ILE A 122 12.21 -7.04 -3.74
CA ILE A 122 13.29 -7.91 -4.19
C ILE A 122 14.19 -7.20 -5.19
N GLU A 123 13.60 -6.42 -6.09
CA GLU A 123 14.37 -5.67 -7.09
C GLU A 123 15.27 -4.60 -6.45
N GLN A 124 14.81 -3.97 -5.38
CA GLN A 124 15.56 -2.93 -4.65
C GLN A 124 16.60 -3.51 -3.69
N THR A 125 16.29 -4.63 -3.02
CA THR A 125 17.08 -5.13 -1.89
C THR A 125 17.75 -6.48 -2.16
N SER A 126 17.32 -7.18 -3.22
CA SER A 126 17.68 -8.59 -3.51
C SER A 126 17.27 -9.57 -2.41
N MET A 127 16.35 -9.16 -1.53
CA MET A 127 15.81 -9.96 -0.43
C MET A 127 14.28 -9.98 -0.49
N GLU A 128 13.66 -10.94 0.19
CA GLU A 128 12.21 -10.92 0.39
C GLU A 128 11.81 -9.94 1.50
N PRO A 129 10.62 -9.31 1.40
CA PRO A 129 10.10 -8.46 2.47
C PRO A 129 9.85 -9.25 3.75
N ASP A 130 10.06 -8.61 4.89
CA ASP A 130 9.58 -9.12 6.17
C ASP A 130 8.08 -8.89 6.29
N TRP A 131 7.30 -9.95 6.04
CA TRP A 131 5.84 -9.90 6.06
C TRP A 131 5.23 -9.80 7.46
N ASP A 132 6.01 -9.92 8.53
CA ASP A 132 5.56 -9.68 9.90
C ASP A 132 5.49 -8.17 10.16
N ASN A 133 6.45 -7.43 9.64
CA ASN A 133 6.49 -5.97 9.71
C ASN A 133 5.76 -5.28 8.55
N LEU A 134 5.68 -5.89 7.37
CA LEU A 134 4.93 -5.37 6.22
C LEU A 134 3.66 -6.20 5.99
N GLN A 135 2.55 -5.77 6.56
CA GLN A 135 1.29 -6.51 6.55
C GLN A 135 0.36 -6.05 5.42
N ILE A 136 -0.22 -7.01 4.69
CA ILE A 136 -1.25 -6.75 3.68
C ILE A 136 -2.58 -7.31 4.19
N ILE A 137 -3.39 -6.45 4.77
CA ILE A 137 -4.59 -6.83 5.51
C ILE A 137 -5.82 -6.03 5.07
N HIS A 138 -6.99 -6.62 5.26
CA HIS A 138 -8.26 -5.96 4.91
C HIS A 138 -8.55 -4.79 5.86
N ALA A 139 -9.27 -3.78 5.38
CA ALA A 139 -9.63 -2.64 6.23
C ALA A 139 -10.50 -3.06 7.43
N TRP A 140 -11.50 -3.91 7.23
CA TRP A 140 -12.41 -4.36 8.30
C TRP A 140 -11.82 -5.49 9.14
N GLY A 141 -11.55 -6.64 8.53
CA GLY A 141 -11.30 -7.89 9.26
C GLY A 141 -12.58 -8.49 9.85
N SER A 142 -12.49 -9.67 10.43
CA SER A 142 -13.65 -10.31 11.09
C SER A 142 -13.26 -11.31 12.18
N SER A 143 -12.02 -11.75 12.24
CA SER A 143 -11.54 -12.74 13.20
C SER A 143 -10.00 -12.80 13.18
N SER A 144 -9.43 -13.55 14.14
CA SER A 144 -7.99 -13.84 14.15
C SER A 144 -7.50 -14.57 12.88
N LYS A 145 -8.36 -15.33 12.20
CA LYS A 145 -8.04 -15.98 10.92
C LYS A 145 -8.15 -15.05 9.72
N THR A 146 -8.91 -13.97 9.85
CA THR A 146 -9.09 -12.93 8.83
C THR A 146 -8.87 -11.56 9.44
N PRO A 147 -7.62 -11.24 9.80
CA PRO A 147 -7.30 -9.97 10.46
C PRO A 147 -7.58 -8.78 9.53
N GLY A 148 -7.79 -7.63 10.14
CA GLY A 148 -7.98 -6.36 9.45
C GLY A 148 -7.65 -5.21 10.38
N ILE A 149 -7.52 -4.01 9.84
CA ILE A 149 -7.14 -2.82 10.63
C ILE A 149 -8.14 -2.60 11.77
N TYR A 150 -9.44 -2.53 11.43
CA TYR A 150 -10.50 -2.32 12.43
C TYR A 150 -10.55 -3.44 13.46
N TYR A 151 -10.54 -4.71 13.03
CA TYR A 151 -10.58 -5.86 13.94
C TYR A 151 -9.38 -5.86 14.89
N ASN A 152 -8.17 -5.67 14.38
CA ASN A 152 -6.96 -5.64 15.20
C ASN A 152 -7.00 -4.49 16.22
N PHE A 153 -7.49 -3.32 15.79
CA PHE A 153 -7.66 -2.17 16.68
C PHE A 153 -8.63 -2.47 17.83
N CYS A 154 -9.76 -3.06 17.53
CA CYS A 154 -10.74 -3.45 18.56
C CYS A 154 -10.14 -4.47 19.55
N VAL A 155 -9.45 -5.51 19.04
CA VAL A 155 -8.85 -6.55 19.89
C VAL A 155 -7.77 -5.96 20.81
N GLU A 156 -6.88 -5.12 20.28
CA GLU A 156 -5.79 -4.49 21.03
C GLU A 156 -6.32 -3.59 22.15
N ASN A 157 -7.43 -2.93 21.91
CA ASN A 157 -8.02 -2.00 22.88
C ASN A 157 -9.18 -2.59 23.69
N GLY A 158 -9.45 -3.90 23.60
CA GLY A 158 -10.50 -4.57 24.35
C GLY A 158 -11.92 -4.13 23.99
N LEU A 159 -12.12 -3.63 22.76
CA LEU A 159 -13.43 -3.19 22.29
C LEU A 159 -14.24 -4.31 21.64
N GLU A 160 -15.56 -4.14 21.62
CA GLU A 160 -16.45 -4.99 20.85
C GLU A 160 -16.28 -4.76 19.35
N CYS A 161 -15.93 -5.82 18.61
CA CYS A 161 -15.85 -5.79 17.16
C CYS A 161 -17.22 -6.05 16.54
N LEU A 162 -17.78 -5.06 15.86
CA LEU A 162 -19.02 -5.24 15.12
C LEU A 162 -18.75 -5.90 13.76
N ASP A 163 -19.52 -6.93 13.45
CA ASP A 163 -19.55 -7.49 12.11
C ASP A 163 -20.32 -6.58 11.12
N TYR A 164 -20.24 -6.90 9.81
CA TYR A 164 -20.91 -6.09 8.78
C TYR A 164 -22.42 -6.01 8.96
N SER A 165 -23.07 -7.10 9.41
CA SER A 165 -24.53 -7.15 9.57
C SER A 165 -24.98 -6.22 10.69
N SER A 166 -24.32 -6.30 11.83
CA SER A 166 -24.57 -5.45 13.00
C SER A 166 -24.29 -3.99 12.71
N ALA A 167 -23.15 -3.71 12.08
CA ALA A 167 -22.76 -2.36 11.68
C ALA A 167 -23.74 -1.75 10.66
N ARG A 168 -24.18 -2.54 9.66
CA ARG A 168 -25.18 -2.10 8.69
C ARG A 168 -26.51 -1.76 9.34
N ASN A 169 -26.94 -2.56 10.31
CA ASN A 169 -28.19 -2.31 11.03
C ASN A 169 -28.10 -1.03 11.89
N GLN A 170 -26.95 -0.77 12.48
CA GLN A 170 -26.74 0.37 13.37
C GLN A 170 -26.49 1.69 12.60
N PHE A 171 -25.65 1.67 11.55
CA PHE A 171 -25.16 2.86 10.87
C PHE A 171 -25.66 3.01 9.42
N GLY A 172 -26.39 2.02 8.91
CA GLY A 172 -26.83 1.97 7.53
C GLY A 172 -25.74 1.42 6.58
N ARG A 173 -26.17 1.01 5.39
CA ARG A 173 -25.29 0.33 4.42
C ARG A 173 -24.07 1.15 4.01
N ASN A 174 -24.27 2.44 3.76
CA ASN A 174 -23.22 3.32 3.23
C ASN A 174 -22.23 3.80 4.30
N MET A 175 -22.66 3.84 5.56
CA MET A 175 -21.90 4.34 6.70
C MET A 175 -21.40 3.22 7.62
N ALA A 176 -21.60 1.96 7.26
CA ALA A 176 -21.30 0.83 8.14
C ALA A 176 -19.82 0.84 8.59
N PHE A 177 -18.88 1.05 7.67
CA PHE A 177 -17.45 1.03 8.01
C PHE A 177 -17.02 2.31 8.75
N SER A 178 -17.40 3.49 8.26
CA SER A 178 -17.07 4.75 8.96
C SER A 178 -17.68 4.79 10.35
N GLY A 179 -18.95 4.35 10.50
CA GLY A 179 -19.64 4.32 11.78
C GLY A 179 -18.98 3.42 12.83
N VAL A 180 -18.49 2.23 12.45
CA VAL A 180 -17.76 1.37 13.40
C VAL A 180 -16.40 1.95 13.77
N CYS A 181 -15.71 2.60 12.81
CA CYS A 181 -14.45 3.28 13.09
C CYS A 181 -14.64 4.47 14.02
N GLU A 182 -15.63 5.32 13.76
CA GLU A 182 -15.98 6.47 14.60
C GLU A 182 -16.37 6.02 16.01
N LYS A 183 -17.22 4.98 16.14
CA LYS A 183 -17.58 4.39 17.43
C LYS A 183 -16.32 3.91 18.16
N ALA A 184 -15.48 3.10 17.53
CA ALA A 184 -14.29 2.56 18.16
C ALA A 184 -13.33 3.65 18.64
N ILE A 185 -13.14 4.70 17.86
CA ILE A 185 -12.30 5.84 18.25
C ILE A 185 -12.93 6.61 19.42
N SER A 186 -14.26 6.77 19.46
CA SER A 186 -14.93 7.50 20.52
C SER A 186 -14.94 6.78 21.87
N GLU A 187 -14.72 5.47 21.88
CA GLU A 187 -14.66 4.66 23.09
C GLU A 187 -13.26 4.65 23.75
N ILE A 188 -12.25 5.28 23.11
CA ILE A 188 -10.87 5.30 23.60
C ILE A 188 -10.39 6.74 23.73
N GLU A 189 -9.95 7.12 24.92
CA GLU A 189 -9.35 8.44 25.14
C GLU A 189 -7.93 8.55 24.59
N ASN A 190 -7.12 7.48 24.69
CA ASN A 190 -5.72 7.45 24.27
C ASN A 190 -5.36 6.09 23.67
N ALA A 191 -5.50 5.97 22.35
CA ALA A 191 -5.03 4.79 21.62
C ALA A 191 -3.54 4.92 21.29
N ALA A 192 -2.76 3.89 21.62
CA ALA A 192 -1.39 3.80 21.14
C ALA A 192 -1.34 3.53 19.63
N PRO A 193 -0.39 4.12 18.89
CA PRO A 193 -0.20 3.80 17.48
C PRO A 193 0.15 2.31 17.32
N MET A 194 -0.62 1.60 16.48
CA MET A 194 -0.39 0.18 16.19
C MET A 194 0.55 -0.03 14.99
N TYR A 195 0.63 0.96 14.13
CA TYR A 195 1.43 0.97 12.91
C TYR A 195 2.16 2.31 12.77
N ASP A 196 3.39 2.25 12.27
CA ASP A 196 4.17 3.43 11.95
C ASP A 196 3.68 4.08 10.64
N ALA A 197 3.17 3.26 9.72
CA ALA A 197 2.54 3.74 8.49
C ALA A 197 1.35 2.85 8.08
N ILE A 198 0.28 3.48 7.59
CA ILE A 198 -0.87 2.79 6.98
C ILE A 198 -1.06 3.34 5.57
N LEU A 199 -0.96 2.45 4.58
CA LEU A 199 -1.23 2.77 3.17
C LEU A 199 -2.59 2.20 2.78
N ILE A 200 -3.45 3.06 2.24
CA ILE A 200 -4.86 2.73 1.95
C ILE A 200 -5.10 2.84 0.44
N ASP A 201 -5.57 1.73 -0.21
CA ASP A 201 -5.97 1.70 -1.62
C ASP A 201 -7.49 1.84 -1.79
#